data_2a66a3121f61e9989dd59c7f4e2f0c90
#
_entry.id   2a66a3121f61e9989dd59c7f4e2f0c90
#
_cell.length_a   1.000
_cell.length_b   1.000
_cell.length_c   1.000
_cell.angle_alpha   90.00
_cell.angle_beta   90.00
_cell.angle_gamma   90.00
#
_symmetry.space_group_name_H-M   'P 1'
#
loop_
_entity.id
_entity.type
_entity.pdbx_description
1 polymer ?
#
loop_
_entity_poly.entity_id
_entity_poly.type
_entity_poly.pdbx_seq_one_letter_code
_entity_poly.pdbx_strand_id
1 'polypeptide(L)'
;MYEIKQYSYKKAEELGLKIRPSTRKGKKIDVYKGDDYLTSIGSSNYKDFPTYLLENGEEYAEKRKKLYHIRHQKDLKHFRGFLSMYILW
;
A
#
# COMPACT_ATOMS: atom_id res chain seq x y z
N MET A 1 -12.09 6.46 -7.44
CA MET A 1 -11.43 6.32 -6.12
C MET A 1 -10.92 4.90 -5.95
N TYR A 2 -9.72 4.77 -5.41
CA TYR A 2 -9.13 3.45 -5.21
C TYR A 2 -9.93 2.63 -4.19
N GLU A 3 -10.19 1.37 -4.52
CA GLU A 3 -10.87 0.45 -3.59
C GLU A 3 -9.82 -0.31 -2.78
N ILE A 4 -9.79 -0.07 -1.48
CA ILE A 4 -8.84 -0.71 -0.59
C ILE A 4 -9.27 -2.15 -0.33
N LYS A 5 -8.34 -3.11 -0.52
CA LYS A 5 -8.61 -4.53 -0.30
C LYS A 5 -8.40 -4.89 1.17
N GLN A 6 -9.00 -5.99 1.59
CA GLN A 6 -8.88 -6.49 2.96
C GLN A 6 -7.43 -6.65 3.39
N TYR A 7 -6.57 -7.08 2.49
CA TYR A 7 -5.13 -7.21 2.74
C TYR A 7 -4.53 -5.94 3.33
N SER A 8 -4.83 -4.80 2.72
CA SER A 8 -4.27 -3.52 3.16
C SER A 8 -4.85 -3.05 4.49
N TYR A 9 -6.15 -3.25 4.71
CA TYR A 9 -6.76 -2.94 6.00
C TYR A 9 -6.11 -3.74 7.12
N LYS A 10 -5.90 -5.03 6.89
CA LYS A 10 -5.28 -5.92 7.88
C LYS A 10 -3.86 -5.48 8.20
N LYS A 11 -3.09 -5.13 7.17
CA LYS A 11 -1.71 -4.66 7.36
C LYS A 11 -1.64 -3.35 8.13
N ALA A 12 -2.55 -2.41 7.84
CA ALA A 12 -2.62 -1.16 8.57
C ALA A 12 -2.97 -1.39 10.04
N GLU A 13 -3.92 -2.29 10.28
CA GLU A 13 -4.32 -2.65 11.64
C GLU A 13 -3.16 -3.20 12.46
N GLU A 14 -2.31 -4.02 11.83
CA GLU A 14 -1.12 -4.57 12.49
C GLU A 14 -0.18 -3.46 12.97
N LEU A 15 -0.18 -2.33 12.30
CA LEU A 15 0.64 -1.17 12.68
C LEU A 15 -0.10 -0.19 13.60
N GLY A 16 -1.35 -0.49 13.94
CA GLY A 16 -2.16 0.41 14.75
C GLY A 16 -2.62 1.67 14.01
N LEU A 17 -2.69 1.58 12.67
CA LEU A 17 -3.04 2.72 11.82
C LEU A 17 -4.40 2.50 11.16
N LYS A 18 -5.04 3.62 10.79
CA LYS A 18 -6.28 3.62 10.03
C LYS A 18 -5.98 4.09 8.61
N ILE A 19 -6.69 3.53 7.65
CA ILE A 19 -6.53 3.92 6.25
C ILE A 19 -7.89 4.18 5.60
N ARG A 20 -7.89 5.07 4.62
CA ARG A 20 -9.06 5.43 3.83
C ARG A 20 -8.65 5.60 2.38
N PRO A 21 -9.58 5.41 1.43
CA PRO A 21 -9.29 5.75 0.04
C PRO A 21 -8.93 7.24 -0.05
N SER A 22 -7.84 7.54 -0.73
CA SER A 22 -7.37 8.91 -0.84
C SER A 22 -8.25 9.72 -1.78
N THR A 23 -8.50 10.97 -1.43
CA THR A 23 -9.12 11.94 -2.32
C THR A 23 -8.07 12.77 -3.05
N ARG A 24 -6.80 12.55 -2.76
CA ARG A 24 -5.69 13.26 -3.42
C ARG A 24 -5.42 12.66 -4.78
N LYS A 25 -5.28 13.52 -5.79
CA LYS A 25 -5.02 13.08 -7.15
C LYS A 25 -3.71 12.27 -7.19
N GLY A 26 -3.77 11.11 -7.82
CA GLY A 26 -2.59 10.27 -8.01
C GLY A 26 -2.23 9.38 -6.83
N LYS A 27 -2.99 9.43 -5.74
CA LYS A 27 -2.73 8.62 -4.55
C LYS A 27 -3.84 7.62 -4.31
N LYS A 28 -3.49 6.48 -3.69
CA LYS A 28 -4.46 5.41 -3.42
C LYS A 28 -5.06 5.51 -2.04
N ILE A 29 -4.21 5.72 -1.02
CA ILE A 29 -4.60 5.55 0.38
C ILE A 29 -4.08 6.71 1.21
N ASP A 30 -4.95 7.26 2.06
CA ASP A 30 -4.55 8.19 3.11
C ASP A 30 -4.41 7.43 4.41
N VAL A 31 -3.32 7.66 5.13
CA VAL A 31 -2.98 6.96 6.37
C VAL A 31 -3.13 7.89 7.55
N TYR A 32 -3.79 7.37 8.60
CA TYR A 32 -4.10 8.12 9.83
C TYR A 32 -3.65 7.36 11.05
N LYS A 33 -3.24 8.10 12.09
CA LYS A 33 -3.08 7.55 13.44
C LYS A 33 -4.13 8.23 14.31
N GLY A 34 -5.15 7.46 14.74
CA GLY A 34 -6.32 8.06 15.35
C GLY A 34 -7.01 8.99 14.35
N ASP A 35 -7.14 10.25 14.71
CA ASP A 35 -7.74 11.26 13.84
C ASP A 35 -6.69 12.08 13.07
N ASP A 36 -5.40 11.80 13.31
CA ASP A 36 -4.31 12.57 12.72
C ASP A 36 -3.89 12.02 11.37
N TYR A 37 -4.01 12.84 10.33
CA TYR A 37 -3.50 12.51 9.00
C TYR A 37 -1.97 12.45 9.03
N LEU A 38 -1.41 11.34 8.55
CA LEU A 38 0.05 11.16 8.50
C LEU A 38 0.62 11.39 7.10
N THR A 39 0.08 10.68 6.12
CA THR A 39 0.62 10.73 4.76
C THR A 39 -0.33 10.04 3.79
N SER A 40 -0.10 10.22 2.50
CA SER A 40 -0.78 9.47 1.45
C SER A 40 0.22 8.56 0.76
N ILE A 41 -0.20 7.34 0.46
CA ILE A 41 0.67 6.33 -0.13
C ILE A 41 0.08 5.73 -1.40
N GLY A 42 0.96 5.14 -2.23
CA GLY A 42 0.57 4.45 -3.45
C GLY A 42 0.30 5.37 -4.61
N SER A 43 0.80 4.99 -5.78
CA SER A 43 0.51 5.72 -7.02
C SER A 43 -0.70 5.08 -7.70
N SER A 44 -1.69 5.89 -8.08
CA SER A 44 -2.85 5.40 -8.80
C SER A 44 -2.51 4.87 -10.20
N ASN A 45 -1.29 5.17 -10.69
CA ASN A 45 -0.84 4.72 -12.01
C ASN A 45 -0.29 3.29 -12.01
N TYR A 46 -0.06 2.70 -10.85
CA TYR A 46 0.54 1.37 -10.73
C TYR A 46 -0.34 0.45 -9.90
N LYS A 47 -0.30 -0.84 -10.21
CA LYS A 47 -0.99 -1.85 -9.42
C LYS A 47 -0.14 -2.22 -8.20
N ASP A 48 -0.75 -2.86 -7.24
CA ASP A 48 -0.13 -3.28 -6.00
C ASP A 48 -0.34 -4.78 -5.78
N PHE A 49 0.25 -5.33 -4.73
CA PHE A 49 0.16 -6.76 -4.45
C PHE A 49 -1.28 -7.27 -4.34
N PRO A 50 -2.15 -6.66 -3.50
CA PRO A 50 -3.52 -7.19 -3.39
C PRO A 50 -4.31 -7.07 -4.69
N THR A 51 -4.03 -6.07 -5.53
CA THR A 51 -4.67 -5.95 -6.83
C THR A 51 -4.20 -7.06 -7.77
N TYR A 52 -2.89 -7.31 -7.83
CA TYR A 52 -2.35 -8.41 -8.63
C TYR A 52 -2.88 -9.76 -8.15
N LEU A 53 -3.03 -9.92 -6.84
CA LEU A 53 -3.55 -11.17 -6.27
C LEU A 53 -4.95 -11.46 -6.80
N LEU A 54 -5.82 -10.45 -6.83
CA LEU A 54 -7.18 -10.59 -7.34
C LEU A 54 -7.23 -10.80 -8.84
N GLU A 55 -6.40 -10.07 -9.60
CA GLU A 55 -6.49 -10.07 -11.07
C GLU A 55 -5.67 -11.17 -11.73
N ASN A 56 -4.52 -11.52 -11.16
CA ASN A 56 -3.55 -12.39 -11.81
C ASN A 56 -3.18 -13.65 -11.03
N GLY A 57 -3.70 -13.80 -9.81
CA GLY A 57 -3.42 -14.95 -8.98
C GLY A 57 -2.16 -14.81 -8.15
N GLU A 58 -2.00 -15.77 -7.23
CA GLU A 58 -0.96 -15.73 -6.21
C GLU A 58 0.46 -15.78 -6.76
N GLU A 59 0.71 -16.66 -7.71
CA GLU A 59 2.06 -16.83 -8.26
C GLU A 59 2.58 -15.55 -8.92
N TYR A 60 1.76 -14.94 -9.74
CA TYR A 60 2.12 -13.69 -10.40
C TYR A 60 2.30 -12.55 -9.40
N ALA A 61 1.36 -12.45 -8.45
CA ALA A 61 1.42 -11.41 -7.42
C ALA A 61 2.69 -11.51 -6.58
N GLU A 62 3.10 -12.74 -6.22
CA GLU A 62 4.33 -12.95 -5.44
C GLU A 62 5.57 -12.51 -6.22
N LYS A 63 5.61 -12.76 -7.51
CA LYS A 63 6.72 -12.28 -8.36
C LYS A 63 6.81 -10.77 -8.37
N ARG A 64 5.66 -10.10 -8.51
CA ARG A 64 5.61 -8.62 -8.53
C ARG A 64 6.00 -8.06 -7.17
N LYS A 65 5.56 -8.68 -6.09
CA LYS A 65 5.90 -8.31 -4.74
C LYS A 65 7.42 -8.36 -4.53
N LYS A 66 8.04 -9.46 -4.93
CA LYS A 66 9.48 -9.63 -4.80
C LYS A 66 10.25 -8.55 -5.55
N LEU A 67 9.84 -8.27 -6.79
CA LEU A 67 10.47 -7.23 -7.60
C LEU A 67 10.33 -5.85 -6.96
N TYR A 68 9.15 -5.55 -6.41
CA TYR A 68 8.92 -4.29 -5.74
C TYR A 68 9.83 -4.13 -4.51
N HIS A 69 9.92 -5.17 -3.68
CA HIS A 69 10.76 -5.13 -2.48
C HIS A 69 12.22 -4.92 -2.83
N ILE A 70 12.72 -5.57 -3.87
CA ILE A 70 14.10 -5.40 -4.31
C ILE A 70 14.34 -3.97 -4.78
N ARG A 71 13.44 -3.44 -5.60
CA ARG A 71 13.57 -2.10 -6.18
C ARG A 71 13.49 -0.99 -5.14
N HIS A 72 12.68 -1.19 -4.11
CA HIS A 72 12.36 -0.15 -3.14
C HIS A 72 12.97 -0.35 -1.76
N GLN A 73 14.01 -1.18 -1.64
CA GLN A 73 14.69 -1.39 -0.36
C GLN A 73 15.18 -0.09 0.28
N LYS A 74 15.62 0.84 -0.54
CA LYS A 74 16.12 2.14 -0.06
C LYS A 74 15.01 2.96 0.61
N ASP A 75 13.77 2.76 0.17
CA ASP A 75 12.64 3.54 0.62
C ASP A 75 12.18 3.17 2.03
N LEU A 76 12.69 2.06 2.57
CA LEU A 76 12.37 1.64 3.94
C LEU A 76 12.88 2.62 4.99
N LYS A 77 13.84 3.45 4.63
CA LYS A 77 14.36 4.49 5.53
C LYS A 77 13.39 5.65 5.70
N HIS A 78 12.43 5.78 4.81
CA HIS A 78 11.44 6.84 4.82
C HIS A 78 10.10 6.30 5.28
N PHE A 79 9.41 7.05 6.12
CA PHE A 79 8.14 6.65 6.69
C PHE A 79 7.11 6.29 5.61
N ARG A 80 6.99 7.17 4.60
CA ARG A 80 6.05 6.94 3.49
C ARG A 80 6.40 5.67 2.71
N GLY A 81 7.68 5.47 2.43
CA GLY A 81 8.15 4.29 1.70
C GLY A 81 7.89 3.01 2.48
N PHE A 82 8.17 3.04 3.77
CA PHE A 82 7.89 1.91 4.65
C PHE A 82 6.40 1.57 4.66
N LEU A 83 5.54 2.56 4.82
CA LEU A 83 4.09 2.33 4.86
C LEU A 83 3.57 1.79 3.53
N SER A 84 4.05 2.34 2.42
CA SER A 84 3.65 1.86 1.10
C SER A 84 4.03 0.39 0.91
N MET A 85 5.24 0.02 1.30
CA MET A 85 5.70 -1.36 1.18
C MET A 85 4.92 -2.30 2.09
N TYR A 86 4.67 -1.89 3.33
CA TYR A 86 3.98 -2.74 4.30
C TYR A 86 2.50 -2.92 3.97
N ILE A 87 1.82 -1.85 3.59
CA ILE A 87 0.36 -1.85 3.40
C ILE A 87 -0.05 -2.32 2.00
N LEU A 88 0.72 -1.97 0.98
CA LEU A 88 0.38 -2.27 -0.42
C LEU A 88 1.21 -3.39 -1.05
N TRP A 89 2.30 -3.78 -0.41
CA TRP A 89 3.21 -4.79 -0.93
C TRP A 89 3.70 -5.76 0.14
#